data_2b9c0eeb7f5943dbf8170853f267a080
#
_entry.id   2b9c0eeb7f5943dbf8170853f267a080
#
_cell.length_a   1.000
_cell.length_b   1.000
_cell.length_c   1.000
_cell.angle_alpha   90.00
_cell.angle_beta   90.00
_cell.angle_gamma   90.00
#
_symmetry.space_group_name_H-M   'P 1'
#
loop_
_entity.id
_entity.type
_entity.pdbx_description
1 polymer ?
#
loop_
_entity_poly.entity_id
_entity_poly.type
_entity_poly.pdbx_seq_one_letter_code
_entity_poly.pdbx_strand_id
1 'polypeptide(L)'
;MPEITSAPVGRKPDTNKRSWHRKASRPVSGWLVALLIVAVANPWIPQSRWLLVHMVTLGVATTSIMVWGQYFTEAILHNNLTDTDRSRQVLRIRLLAVGIVITCIGMVVTWPWITVTGAAVIGSTLTWYAFALGHQVRHALPGRFDSTVWFYCAAACLLPLGATLGAIMAFSPTEPWRTRLLVCLLYTSPSP
;
A
#
# COMPACT_ATOMS: atom_id res chain seq x y z
N MET A 1 7.80 23.40 -55.17
CA MET A 1 8.13 23.40 -53.74
C MET A 1 6.82 23.38 -52.99
N PRO A 2 6.44 22.29 -52.32
CA PRO A 2 5.26 22.28 -51.43
C PRO A 2 5.66 22.77 -50.07
N GLU A 3 4.94 23.75 -49.61
CA GLU A 3 5.07 24.41 -48.33
C GLU A 3 4.61 23.47 -47.22
N ILE A 4 5.55 23.02 -46.34
CA ILE A 4 5.26 22.19 -45.21
C ILE A 4 4.76 23.10 -44.08
N THR A 5 3.46 23.31 -44.02
CA THR A 5 2.82 23.98 -42.88
C THR A 5 2.79 23.03 -41.68
N SER A 6 3.82 23.10 -40.86
CA SER A 6 3.85 22.44 -39.56
C SER A 6 2.93 23.18 -38.60
N ALA A 7 1.69 22.74 -38.49
CA ALA A 7 0.82 23.17 -37.42
C ALA A 7 1.38 22.64 -36.08
N PRO A 8 1.60 23.49 -35.08
CA PRO A 8 2.00 23.00 -33.75
C PRO A 8 0.84 22.23 -33.15
N VAL A 9 1.01 20.90 -33.02
CA VAL A 9 0.10 20.08 -32.24
C VAL A 9 0.23 20.50 -30.80
N GLY A 10 -0.55 21.47 -30.39
CA GLY A 10 -0.72 21.90 -29.05
C GLY A 10 -1.30 20.74 -28.22
N ARG A 11 -0.42 19.89 -27.67
CA ARG A 11 -0.79 18.85 -26.70
C ARG A 11 -1.38 19.54 -25.47
N LYS A 12 -2.72 19.63 -25.40
CA LYS A 12 -3.39 20.12 -24.19
C LYS A 12 -2.82 19.36 -22.99
N PRO A 13 -2.30 20.05 -21.95
CA PRO A 13 -1.80 19.38 -20.79
C PRO A 13 -2.93 18.54 -20.20
N ASP A 14 -2.67 17.24 -19.98
CA ASP A 14 -3.61 16.25 -19.47
C ASP A 14 -4.04 16.64 -18.06
N THR A 15 -4.96 17.58 -17.94
CA THR A 15 -5.51 18.09 -16.67
C THR A 15 -6.12 16.95 -15.85
N ASN A 16 -6.54 15.88 -16.53
CA ASN A 16 -7.11 14.68 -15.90
C ASN A 16 -6.05 13.87 -15.12
N LYS A 17 -4.81 13.75 -15.63
CA LYS A 17 -3.72 13.06 -14.92
C LYS A 17 -3.34 13.79 -13.62
N ARG A 18 -3.19 15.11 -13.64
CA ARG A 18 -2.85 15.91 -12.45
C ARG A 18 -3.95 15.86 -11.38
N SER A 19 -5.21 15.91 -11.78
CA SER A 19 -6.34 15.82 -10.85
C SER A 19 -6.42 14.46 -10.16
N TRP A 20 -6.12 13.38 -10.90
CA TRP A 20 -6.12 12.02 -10.37
C TRP A 20 -5.00 11.81 -9.34
N HIS A 21 -3.76 12.24 -9.61
CA HIS A 21 -2.65 12.13 -8.65
C HIS A 21 -2.95 12.84 -7.33
N ARG A 22 -3.54 14.04 -7.41
CA ARG A 22 -3.95 14.76 -6.21
C ARG A 22 -5.02 14.01 -5.40
N LYS A 23 -5.94 13.33 -6.07
CA LYS A 23 -6.95 12.49 -5.41
C LYS A 23 -6.34 11.22 -4.82
N ALA A 24 -5.40 10.59 -5.52
CA ALA A 24 -4.75 9.37 -5.09
C ALA A 24 -3.76 9.56 -3.93
N SER A 25 -3.11 10.74 -3.81
CA SER A 25 -2.19 11.05 -2.72
C SER A 25 -2.86 11.54 -1.43
N ARG A 26 -4.12 11.99 -1.48
CA ARG A 26 -4.87 12.42 -0.29
C ARG A 26 -4.88 11.42 0.87
N PRO A 27 -5.04 10.11 0.66
CA PRO A 27 -4.99 9.13 1.74
C PRO A 27 -3.65 9.11 2.47
N VAL A 28 -2.53 9.30 1.76
CA VAL A 28 -1.18 9.36 2.38
C VAL A 28 -1.08 10.54 3.32
N SER A 29 -1.52 11.73 2.88
CA SER A 29 -1.55 12.93 3.73
C SER A 29 -2.50 12.73 4.93
N GLY A 30 -3.63 12.07 4.73
CA GLY A 30 -4.55 11.71 5.81
C GLY A 30 -3.89 10.82 6.87
N TRP A 31 -3.13 9.81 6.45
CA TRP A 31 -2.38 8.95 7.35
C TRP A 31 -1.28 9.68 8.12
N LEU A 32 -0.57 10.63 7.49
CA LEU A 32 0.42 11.46 8.17
C LEU A 32 -0.22 12.33 9.26
N VAL A 33 -1.36 12.95 8.98
CA VAL A 33 -2.11 13.73 9.97
C VAL A 33 -2.60 12.82 11.11
N ALA A 34 -3.18 11.68 10.81
CA ALA A 34 -3.62 10.71 11.82
C ALA A 34 -2.45 10.22 12.68
N LEU A 35 -1.29 9.93 12.06
CA LEU A 35 -0.06 9.57 12.77
C LEU A 35 0.38 10.67 13.75
N LEU A 36 0.35 11.91 13.31
CA LEU A 36 0.72 13.05 14.18
C LEU A 36 -0.24 13.16 15.37
N ILE A 37 -1.54 13.00 15.14
CA ILE A 37 -2.55 13.02 16.21
C ILE A 37 -2.29 11.91 17.23
N VAL A 38 -2.05 10.67 16.76
CA VAL A 38 -1.76 9.52 17.62
C VAL A 38 -0.42 9.70 18.35
N ALA A 39 0.58 10.30 17.72
CA ALA A 39 1.87 10.58 18.34
C ALA A 39 1.74 11.57 19.50
N VAL A 40 0.91 12.61 19.34
CA VAL A 40 0.61 13.57 20.44
C VAL A 40 -0.23 12.91 21.53
N ALA A 41 -1.19 12.07 21.16
CA ALA A 41 -2.06 11.36 22.09
C ALA A 41 -1.40 10.12 22.70
N ASN A 42 -0.14 9.82 22.38
CA ASN A 42 0.60 8.63 22.82
C ASN A 42 0.47 8.30 24.33
N PRO A 43 0.52 9.27 25.28
CA PRO A 43 0.44 8.97 26.70
C PRO A 43 -0.91 8.36 27.14
N TRP A 44 -1.97 8.63 26.38
CA TRP A 44 -3.35 8.21 26.72
C TRP A 44 -3.82 6.96 25.97
N ILE A 45 -3.04 6.48 24.97
CA ILE A 45 -3.46 5.35 24.13
C ILE A 45 -2.72 4.07 24.59
N PRO A 46 -3.44 3.01 24.98
CA PRO A 46 -2.82 1.71 25.24
C PRO A 46 -2.17 1.18 23.95
N GLN A 47 -1.01 0.54 24.08
CA GLN A 47 -0.25 -0.03 22.94
C GLN A 47 0.12 0.98 21.84
N SER A 48 0.27 2.25 22.19
CA SER A 48 0.56 3.34 21.26
C SER A 48 1.79 3.09 20.36
N ARG A 49 2.86 2.46 20.89
CA ARG A 49 4.05 2.11 20.10
C ARG A 49 3.70 1.16 18.95
N TRP A 50 2.91 0.13 19.22
CA TRP A 50 2.45 -0.80 18.19
C TRP A 50 1.62 -0.05 17.14
N LEU A 51 0.68 0.77 17.60
CA LEU A 51 -0.19 1.56 16.74
C LEU A 51 0.60 2.49 15.82
N LEU A 52 1.57 3.24 16.36
CA LEU A 52 2.41 4.17 15.59
C LEU A 52 3.21 3.43 14.52
N VAL A 53 3.86 2.31 14.85
CA VAL A 53 4.61 1.51 13.88
C VAL A 53 3.70 1.02 12.75
N HIS A 54 2.52 0.50 13.07
CA HIS A 54 1.60 -0.01 12.05
C HIS A 54 0.95 1.10 11.23
N MET A 55 0.70 2.27 11.79
CA MET A 55 0.24 3.44 11.03
C MET A 55 1.32 3.93 10.05
N VAL A 56 2.60 3.92 10.43
CA VAL A 56 3.68 4.26 9.51
C VAL A 56 3.82 3.20 8.42
N THR A 57 3.91 1.94 8.77
CA THR A 57 4.18 0.85 7.81
C THR A 57 2.98 0.55 6.91
N LEU A 58 1.80 0.32 7.49
CA LEU A 58 0.60 0.00 6.72
C LEU A 58 -0.11 1.25 6.20
N GLY A 59 -0.25 2.28 7.02
CA GLY A 59 -0.93 3.51 6.64
C GLY A 59 -0.12 4.32 5.63
N VAL A 60 1.04 4.81 6.02
CA VAL A 60 1.83 5.73 5.18
C VAL A 60 2.60 4.97 4.10
N ALA A 61 3.46 4.01 4.47
CA ALA A 61 4.37 3.37 3.53
C ALA A 61 3.62 2.51 2.50
N THR A 62 2.74 1.61 2.94
CA THR A 62 2.02 0.72 2.01
C THR A 62 1.09 1.49 1.08
N THR A 63 0.38 2.52 1.58
CA THR A 63 -0.46 3.37 0.74
C THR A 63 0.39 4.14 -0.27
N SER A 64 1.56 4.67 0.13
CA SER A 64 2.50 5.35 -0.77
C SER A 64 3.01 4.39 -1.85
N ILE A 65 3.41 3.17 -1.48
CA ILE A 65 3.86 2.15 -2.44
C ILE A 65 2.75 1.83 -3.45
N MET A 66 1.49 1.69 -3.01
CA MET A 66 0.37 1.44 -3.93
C MET A 66 0.13 2.59 -4.90
N VAL A 67 0.24 3.83 -4.43
CA VAL A 67 0.05 5.02 -5.28
C VAL A 67 1.21 5.18 -6.27
N TRP A 68 2.44 5.19 -5.77
CA TRP A 68 3.63 5.42 -6.58
C TRP A 68 4.03 4.21 -7.41
N GLY A 69 3.84 2.99 -6.89
CA GLY A 69 4.09 1.75 -7.63
C GLY A 69 3.23 1.66 -8.89
N GLN A 70 1.96 2.04 -8.80
CA GLN A 70 1.09 2.11 -9.98
C GLN A 70 1.57 3.18 -10.97
N TYR A 71 1.96 4.36 -10.49
CA TYR A 71 2.48 5.42 -11.34
C TYR A 71 3.76 5.01 -12.07
N PHE A 72 4.70 4.39 -11.37
CA PHE A 72 5.94 3.89 -11.99
C PHE A 72 5.66 2.79 -13.00
N THR A 73 4.73 1.89 -12.69
CA THR A 73 4.33 0.83 -13.62
C THR A 73 3.75 1.40 -14.92
N GLU A 74 2.87 2.40 -14.83
CA GLU A 74 2.35 3.09 -16.02
C GLU A 74 3.46 3.78 -16.81
N ALA A 75 4.41 4.43 -16.13
CA ALA A 75 5.52 5.14 -16.76
C ALA A 75 6.51 4.17 -17.45
N ILE A 76 6.84 3.06 -16.81
CA ILE A 76 7.80 2.06 -17.32
C ILE A 76 7.20 1.25 -18.46
N LEU A 77 5.96 0.81 -18.31
CA LEU A 77 5.30 -0.03 -19.31
C LEU A 77 4.69 0.78 -20.48
N HIS A 78 4.78 2.12 -20.43
CA HIS A 78 4.17 3.03 -21.43
C HIS A 78 2.69 2.71 -21.72
N ASN A 79 2.02 2.07 -20.76
CA ASN A 79 0.63 1.64 -20.87
C ASN A 79 -0.28 2.70 -20.24
N ASN A 80 -1.24 3.20 -21.01
CA ASN A 80 -2.25 4.11 -20.50
C ASN A 80 -3.37 3.30 -19.84
N LEU A 81 -3.51 3.43 -18.53
CA LEU A 81 -4.63 2.83 -17.81
C LEU A 81 -5.96 3.37 -18.31
N THR A 82 -6.93 2.49 -18.42
CA THR A 82 -8.32 2.86 -18.66
C THR A 82 -8.91 3.57 -17.45
N ASP A 83 -9.97 4.36 -17.63
CA ASP A 83 -10.67 5.02 -16.52
C ASP A 83 -11.24 4.01 -15.51
N THR A 84 -11.59 2.81 -15.98
CA THR A 84 -12.03 1.69 -15.14
C THR A 84 -10.90 1.20 -14.23
N ASP A 85 -9.68 1.06 -14.73
CA ASP A 85 -8.53 0.60 -13.94
C ASP A 85 -8.14 1.63 -12.88
N ARG A 86 -8.21 2.91 -13.22
CA ARG A 86 -8.00 4.02 -12.27
C ARG A 86 -9.03 4.02 -11.16
N SER A 87 -10.29 3.76 -11.49
CA SER A 87 -11.37 3.65 -10.50
C SER A 87 -11.14 2.45 -9.56
N ARG A 88 -10.75 1.29 -10.11
CA ARG A 88 -10.39 0.10 -9.32
C ARG A 88 -9.20 0.36 -8.39
N GLN A 89 -8.21 1.13 -8.83
CA GLN A 89 -7.06 1.50 -7.99
C GLN A 89 -7.48 2.37 -6.80
N VAL A 90 -8.33 3.36 -7.02
CA VAL A 90 -8.89 4.18 -5.93
C VAL A 90 -9.69 3.32 -4.95
N LEU A 91 -10.48 2.36 -5.44
CA LEU A 91 -11.22 1.43 -4.60
C LEU A 91 -10.27 0.58 -3.73
N ARG A 92 -9.18 0.03 -4.29
CA ARG A 92 -8.17 -0.72 -3.52
C ARG A 92 -7.54 0.11 -2.42
N ILE A 93 -7.18 1.37 -2.71
CA ILE A 93 -6.62 2.29 -1.70
C ILE A 93 -7.62 2.55 -0.58
N ARG A 94 -8.90 2.72 -0.90
CA ARG A 94 -9.96 2.89 0.11
C ARG A 94 -10.17 1.63 0.95
N LEU A 95 -10.22 0.45 0.33
CA LEU A 95 -10.34 -0.83 1.04
C LEU A 95 -9.15 -1.07 1.96
N LEU A 96 -7.93 -0.77 1.50
CA LEU A 96 -6.75 -0.82 2.34
C LEU A 96 -6.90 0.09 3.57
N ALA A 97 -7.29 1.34 3.37
CA ALA A 97 -7.47 2.29 4.46
C ALA A 97 -8.52 1.81 5.48
N VAL A 98 -9.65 1.28 5.01
CA VAL A 98 -10.70 0.69 5.86
C VAL A 98 -10.14 -0.51 6.65
N GLY A 99 -9.44 -1.42 5.99
CA GLY A 99 -8.81 -2.57 6.65
C GLY A 99 -7.83 -2.16 7.74
N ILE A 100 -6.99 -1.14 7.49
CA ILE A 100 -6.04 -0.61 8.49
C ILE A 100 -6.79 -0.02 9.69
N VAL A 101 -7.84 0.78 9.47
CA VAL A 101 -8.64 1.37 10.55
C VAL A 101 -9.29 0.27 11.40
N ILE A 102 -9.88 -0.75 10.78
CA ILE A 102 -10.49 -1.89 11.49
C ILE A 102 -9.42 -2.61 12.33
N THR A 103 -8.24 -2.88 11.77
CA THR A 103 -7.14 -3.53 12.49
C THR A 103 -6.68 -2.70 13.69
N CYS A 104 -6.51 -1.38 13.52
CA CYS A 104 -6.12 -0.47 14.59
C CYS A 104 -7.17 -0.44 15.73
N ILE A 105 -8.47 -0.38 15.38
CA ILE A 105 -9.56 -0.43 16.36
C ILE A 105 -9.53 -1.77 17.09
N GLY A 106 -9.42 -2.90 16.38
CA GLY A 106 -9.38 -4.24 16.96
C GLY A 106 -8.25 -4.41 17.97
N MET A 107 -7.07 -3.83 17.68
CA MET A 107 -5.92 -3.87 18.60
C MET A 107 -6.11 -2.99 19.83
N VAL A 108 -6.67 -1.78 19.66
CA VAL A 108 -6.94 -0.87 20.80
C VAL A 108 -8.01 -1.45 21.72
N VAL A 109 -9.06 -2.05 21.15
CA VAL A 109 -10.15 -2.69 21.90
C VAL A 109 -9.75 -4.07 22.42
N THR A 110 -8.59 -4.60 22.00
CA THR A 110 -8.09 -5.96 22.35
C THR A 110 -9.05 -7.09 21.92
N TRP A 111 -9.77 -6.89 20.81
CA TRP A 111 -10.70 -7.88 20.29
C TRP A 111 -10.12 -8.59 19.06
N PRO A 112 -9.66 -9.86 19.17
CA PRO A 112 -8.93 -10.56 18.11
C PRO A 112 -9.71 -10.67 16.79
N TRP A 113 -11.01 -10.91 16.85
CA TRP A 113 -11.86 -11.07 15.66
C TRP A 113 -11.92 -9.82 14.79
N ILE A 114 -11.97 -8.62 15.41
CA ILE A 114 -11.93 -7.35 14.68
C ILE A 114 -10.57 -7.19 14.00
N THR A 115 -9.49 -7.48 14.72
CA THR A 115 -8.13 -7.42 14.18
C THR A 115 -7.95 -8.34 12.98
N VAL A 116 -8.43 -9.59 13.08
CA VAL A 116 -8.35 -10.57 12.00
C VAL A 116 -9.19 -10.16 10.80
N THR A 117 -10.39 -9.61 11.03
CA THR A 117 -11.23 -9.09 9.94
C THR A 117 -10.50 -7.98 9.19
N GLY A 118 -9.90 -7.03 9.91
CA GLY A 118 -9.09 -5.97 9.30
C GLY A 118 -7.88 -6.52 8.53
N ALA A 119 -7.15 -7.48 9.12
CA ALA A 119 -6.02 -8.14 8.46
C ALA A 119 -6.45 -8.89 7.19
N ALA A 120 -7.61 -9.56 7.19
CA ALA A 120 -8.16 -10.22 6.02
C ALA A 120 -8.50 -9.23 4.88
N VAL A 121 -9.08 -8.07 5.22
CA VAL A 121 -9.35 -7.00 4.24
C VAL A 121 -8.05 -6.45 3.67
N ILE A 122 -7.03 -6.21 4.50
CA ILE A 122 -5.71 -5.76 4.05
C ILE A 122 -5.09 -6.80 3.12
N GLY A 123 -5.02 -8.06 3.56
CA GLY A 123 -4.41 -9.15 2.80
C GLY A 123 -5.08 -9.38 1.45
N SER A 124 -6.41 -9.42 1.40
CA SER A 124 -7.17 -9.58 0.15
C SER A 124 -6.98 -8.40 -0.80
N THR A 125 -6.94 -7.18 -0.28
CA THR A 125 -6.71 -5.96 -1.08
C THR A 125 -5.30 -5.95 -1.69
N LEU A 126 -4.28 -6.30 -0.92
CA LEU A 126 -2.90 -6.36 -1.39
C LEU A 126 -2.68 -7.50 -2.38
N THR A 127 -3.30 -8.65 -2.15
CA THR A 127 -3.31 -9.77 -3.11
C THR A 127 -3.94 -9.34 -4.44
N TRP A 128 -5.09 -8.67 -4.38
CA TRP A 128 -5.72 -8.11 -5.58
C TRP A 128 -4.81 -7.10 -6.31
N TYR A 129 -4.11 -6.25 -5.55
CA TYR A 129 -3.15 -5.31 -6.12
C TYR A 129 -1.97 -6.04 -6.79
N ALA A 130 -1.39 -7.06 -6.14
CA ALA A 130 -0.30 -7.86 -6.69
C ALA A 130 -0.70 -8.56 -8.00
N PHE A 131 -1.89 -9.17 -8.05
CA PHE A 131 -2.41 -9.79 -9.27
C PHE A 131 -2.60 -8.77 -10.40
N ALA A 132 -3.13 -7.58 -10.09
CA ALA A 132 -3.31 -6.55 -11.10
C ALA A 132 -1.97 -6.06 -11.67
N LEU A 133 -0.96 -5.88 -10.81
CA LEU A 133 0.40 -5.53 -11.24
C LEU A 133 1.00 -6.63 -12.12
N GLY A 134 0.93 -7.88 -11.67
CA GLY A 134 1.45 -9.04 -12.42
C GLY A 134 0.78 -9.21 -13.78
N HIS A 135 -0.53 -8.96 -13.86
CA HIS A 135 -1.26 -8.98 -15.13
C HIS A 135 -0.77 -7.87 -16.09
N GLN A 136 -0.57 -6.66 -15.57
CA GLN A 136 -0.04 -5.54 -16.39
C GLN A 136 1.35 -5.87 -16.94
N VAL A 137 2.24 -6.45 -16.12
CA VAL A 137 3.60 -6.83 -16.55
C VAL A 137 3.56 -7.91 -17.64
N ARG A 138 2.73 -8.93 -17.48
CA ARG A 138 2.62 -10.04 -18.45
C ARG A 138 2.10 -9.59 -19.82
N HIS A 139 1.30 -8.53 -19.88
CA HIS A 139 0.71 -8.00 -21.12
C HIS A 139 1.46 -6.79 -21.68
N ALA A 140 2.50 -6.33 -21.00
CA ALA A 140 3.37 -5.28 -21.51
C ALA A 140 4.42 -5.85 -22.46
N LEU A 141 4.86 -5.01 -23.41
CA LEU A 141 6.00 -5.37 -24.26
C LEU A 141 7.26 -5.50 -23.39
N PRO A 142 8.14 -6.50 -23.67
CA PRO A 142 9.38 -6.68 -22.92
C PRO A 142 10.20 -5.39 -22.93
N GLY A 143 10.39 -4.81 -21.75
CA GLY A 143 11.12 -3.57 -21.57
C GLY A 143 12.40 -3.78 -20.76
N ARG A 144 13.35 -2.86 -20.87
CA ARG A 144 14.65 -2.90 -20.16
C ARG A 144 14.49 -2.88 -18.61
N PHE A 145 13.31 -2.51 -18.09
CA PHE A 145 13.04 -2.31 -16.66
C PHE A 145 11.99 -3.26 -16.08
N ASP A 146 11.66 -4.35 -16.76
CA ASP A 146 10.67 -5.33 -16.29
C ASP A 146 11.03 -5.91 -14.92
N SER A 147 12.32 -6.09 -14.62
CA SER A 147 12.79 -6.58 -13.34
C SER A 147 12.36 -5.70 -12.16
N THR A 148 12.32 -4.38 -12.34
CA THR A 148 11.89 -3.44 -11.28
C THR A 148 10.44 -3.66 -10.88
N VAL A 149 9.56 -3.89 -11.85
CA VAL A 149 8.14 -4.12 -11.59
C VAL A 149 7.92 -5.48 -10.91
N TRP A 150 8.73 -6.50 -11.22
CA TRP A 150 8.71 -7.79 -10.53
C TRP A 150 9.08 -7.67 -9.05
N PHE A 151 10.00 -6.78 -8.67
CA PHE A 151 10.29 -6.50 -7.26
C PHE A 151 9.08 -5.89 -6.53
N TYR A 152 8.31 -5.00 -7.18
CA TYR A 152 7.06 -4.48 -6.62
C TYR A 152 6.01 -5.58 -6.46
N CYS A 153 5.89 -6.49 -7.43
CA CYS A 153 5.01 -7.66 -7.33
C CYS A 153 5.41 -8.56 -6.17
N ALA A 154 6.69 -8.87 -6.03
CA ALA A 154 7.21 -9.70 -4.94
C ALA A 154 6.94 -9.05 -3.56
N ALA A 155 7.22 -7.76 -3.42
CA ALA A 155 6.92 -7.01 -2.20
C ALA A 155 5.42 -7.03 -1.88
N ALA A 156 4.56 -6.85 -2.88
CA ALA A 156 3.11 -6.90 -2.71
C ALA A 156 2.60 -8.29 -2.32
N CYS A 157 3.28 -9.37 -2.70
CA CYS A 157 2.97 -10.74 -2.29
C CYS A 157 3.43 -11.06 -0.85
N LEU A 158 4.52 -10.43 -0.38
CA LEU A 158 5.02 -10.63 0.98
C LEU A 158 4.13 -9.98 2.04
N LEU A 159 3.48 -8.87 1.71
CA LEU A 159 2.60 -8.15 2.65
C LEU A 159 1.40 -8.97 3.13
N PRO A 160 0.65 -9.73 2.29
CA PRO A 160 -0.39 -10.63 2.74
C PRO A 160 0.11 -11.72 3.69
N LEU A 161 1.33 -12.25 3.47
CA LEU A 161 1.96 -13.20 4.39
C LEU A 161 2.19 -12.56 5.76
N GLY A 162 2.69 -11.33 5.82
CA GLY A 162 2.81 -10.57 7.05
C GLY A 162 1.46 -10.35 7.75
N ALA A 163 0.41 -10.05 7.00
CA ALA A 163 -0.94 -9.87 7.54
C ALA A 163 -1.49 -11.19 8.14
N THR A 164 -1.26 -12.34 7.51
CA THR A 164 -1.67 -13.65 8.04
C THR A 164 -0.94 -13.99 9.33
N LEU A 165 0.38 -13.75 9.39
CA LEU A 165 1.17 -13.95 10.60
C LEU A 165 0.68 -13.03 11.74
N GLY A 166 0.41 -11.76 11.45
CA GLY A 166 -0.17 -10.82 12.39
C GLY A 166 -1.54 -11.26 12.91
N ALA A 167 -2.40 -11.81 12.04
CA ALA A 167 -3.70 -12.37 12.44
C ALA A 167 -3.55 -13.57 13.37
N ILE A 168 -2.64 -14.51 13.07
CA ILE A 168 -2.36 -15.66 13.94
C ILE A 168 -1.85 -15.19 15.32
N MET A 169 -0.98 -14.19 15.33
CA MET A 169 -0.45 -13.62 16.58
C MET A 169 -1.51 -12.95 17.45
N ALA A 170 -2.61 -12.46 16.86
CA ALA A 170 -3.70 -11.83 17.60
C ALA A 170 -4.48 -12.83 18.49
N PHE A 171 -4.50 -14.12 18.10
CA PHE A 171 -5.16 -15.18 18.89
C PHE A 171 -4.27 -15.83 19.95
N SER A 172 -2.95 -15.69 19.86
CA SER A 172 -2.00 -16.40 20.75
C SER A 172 -1.08 -15.42 21.47
N PRO A 173 -1.61 -14.57 22.37
CA PRO A 173 -0.82 -13.51 23.00
C PRO A 173 0.28 -14.02 23.95
N THR A 174 0.18 -15.24 24.47
CA THR A 174 1.05 -15.78 25.53
C THR A 174 2.02 -16.88 25.06
N GLU A 175 1.98 -17.27 23.79
CA GLU A 175 2.79 -18.38 23.29
C GLU A 175 4.28 -18.01 23.13
N PRO A 176 5.23 -18.88 23.59
CA PRO A 176 6.66 -18.60 23.54
C PRO A 176 7.22 -18.46 22.11
N TRP A 177 6.61 -19.11 21.10
CA TRP A 177 6.99 -18.98 19.69
C TRP A 177 6.76 -17.56 19.16
N ARG A 178 5.74 -16.86 19.65
CA ARG A 178 5.45 -15.46 19.31
C ARG A 178 6.62 -14.54 19.67
N THR A 179 7.14 -14.68 20.90
CA THR A 179 8.31 -13.91 21.34
C THR A 179 9.52 -14.23 20.49
N ARG A 180 9.73 -15.50 20.12
CA ARG A 180 10.84 -15.91 19.24
C ARG A 180 10.69 -15.33 17.82
N LEU A 181 9.48 -15.32 17.27
CA LEU A 181 9.20 -14.78 15.94
C LEU A 181 9.34 -13.27 15.91
N LEU A 182 8.89 -12.55 16.95
CA LEU A 182 9.11 -11.12 17.11
C LEU A 182 10.60 -10.80 17.27
N VAL A 183 11.31 -11.57 18.09
CA VAL A 183 12.76 -11.43 18.24
C VAL A 183 13.46 -11.70 16.92
N CYS A 184 13.10 -12.74 16.17
CA CYS A 184 13.69 -13.04 14.87
C CYS A 184 13.43 -11.93 13.84
N LEU A 185 12.23 -11.35 13.80
CA LEU A 185 11.87 -10.26 12.89
C LEU A 185 12.51 -8.92 13.27
N LEU A 186 12.70 -8.67 14.56
CA LEU A 186 13.32 -7.44 15.07
C LEU A 186 14.85 -7.52 15.14
N TYR A 187 15.42 -8.73 15.30
CA TYR A 187 16.86 -8.95 15.48
C TYR A 187 17.59 -9.32 14.17
N THR A 188 16.94 -9.29 13.03
CA THR A 188 17.64 -9.35 11.74
C THR A 188 18.35 -8.03 11.39
N SER A 189 18.28 -7.04 12.26
CA SER A 189 19.16 -5.90 12.20
C SER A 189 20.47 -6.27 12.93
N PRO A 190 21.64 -6.31 12.27
CA PRO A 190 22.91 -6.43 12.97
C PRO A 190 23.00 -5.26 13.93
N SER A 191 23.09 -5.56 15.22
CA SER A 191 23.45 -4.54 16.22
C SER A 191 24.83 -3.99 15.86
N PRO A 192 25.05 -2.67 15.93
CA PRO A 192 26.35 -2.08 15.72
C PRO A 192 27.37 -2.58 16.75
#